data_9d466345bd23bbcd731d8f802c1a9310
#
_entry.id   9d466345bd23bbcd731d8f802c1a9310
#
_cell.length_a   1.000
_cell.length_b   1.000
_cell.length_c   1.000
_cell.angle_alpha   90.00
_cell.angle_beta   90.00
_cell.angle_gamma   90.00
#
_symmetry.space_group_name_H-M   'P 1'
#
loop_
_entity.id
_entity.type
_entity.pdbx_description
1 polymer ?
#
loop_
_entity_poly.entity_id
_entity_poly.type
_entity_poly.pdbx_seq_one_letter_code
_entity_poly.pdbx_strand_id
1 'polypeptide(L)'
;MKKISLLLAVLGLSVAGSAMAAKTTHDVSKYPLGERGVYTERATAERIKAVGKVCVEGKECEGVAAAAAAPAAGGAPRSGEAVYNASCAGCHGTGAAGAPKHGDKAAWGPRLAKGKPTLYKHALTGFNAMPPKGMCMTCSDDEIKAAVDYVSK
;
A
#
# COMPACT_ATOMS: atom_id res chain seq x y z
N MET A 1 -15.42 80.82 40.19
CA MET A 1 -15.17 79.39 40.45
C MET A 1 -16.16 78.51 39.67
N LYS A 2 -16.25 78.72 38.35
CA LYS A 2 -17.22 77.97 37.48
C LYS A 2 -16.61 77.50 36.18
N LYS A 3 -15.27 77.35 36.10
CA LYS A 3 -14.58 76.97 34.83
C LYS A 3 -13.74 75.68 34.92
N ILE A 4 -13.82 74.94 36.00
CA ILE A 4 -13.01 73.71 36.19
C ILE A 4 -13.86 72.45 35.94
N SER A 5 -15.21 72.54 35.93
CA SER A 5 -16.08 71.37 35.76
C SER A 5 -16.30 70.91 34.33
N LEU A 6 -15.78 71.61 33.33
CA LEU A 6 -16.04 71.25 31.93
C LEU A 6 -14.90 70.47 31.26
N LEU A 7 -13.80 70.28 31.94
CA LEU A 7 -12.64 69.59 31.34
C LEU A 7 -12.52 68.11 31.68
N LEU A 8 -13.35 67.60 32.57
CA LEU A 8 -13.34 66.20 32.99
C LEU A 8 -14.35 65.30 32.20
N ALA A 9 -15.17 65.91 31.32
CA ALA A 9 -16.16 65.16 30.58
C ALA A 9 -15.72 64.71 29.16
N VAL A 10 -14.49 65.05 28.74
CA VAL A 10 -14.02 64.75 27.38
C VAL A 10 -12.98 63.60 27.36
N LEU A 11 -12.53 63.13 28.52
CA LEU A 11 -11.53 62.05 28.60
C LEU A 11 -12.16 60.67 28.83
N GLY A 12 -13.45 60.48 28.72
CA GLY A 12 -14.14 59.24 29.01
C GLY A 12 -14.60 58.46 27.77
N LEU A 13 -14.25 58.89 26.54
CA LEU A 13 -14.87 58.30 25.36
C LEU A 13 -13.87 57.88 24.29
N SER A 14 -12.95 57.01 24.60
CA SER A 14 -12.16 56.37 23.57
C SER A 14 -11.38 55.13 24.03
N VAL A 15 -12.01 54.20 24.68
CA VAL A 15 -11.50 52.80 24.70
C VAL A 15 -12.68 51.88 24.45
N ALA A 16 -13.40 52.06 23.35
CA ALA A 16 -14.03 50.97 22.69
C ALA A 16 -12.93 50.25 21.89
N GLY A 17 -12.05 49.61 22.61
CA GLY A 17 -11.11 48.67 22.02
C GLY A 17 -11.94 47.61 21.31
N SER A 18 -11.89 47.62 19.97
CA SER A 18 -12.30 46.47 19.17
C SER A 18 -11.55 45.27 19.68
N ALA A 19 -12.20 44.51 20.53
CA ALA A 19 -11.78 43.14 20.78
C ALA A 19 -11.98 42.41 19.43
N MET A 20 -10.98 42.50 18.55
CA MET A 20 -10.83 41.55 17.49
C MET A 20 -10.68 40.23 18.25
N ALA A 21 -11.75 39.48 18.30
CA ALA A 21 -11.72 38.09 18.69
C ALA A 21 -10.69 37.43 17.78
N ALA A 22 -9.47 37.30 18.27
CA ALA A 22 -8.48 36.47 17.63
C ALA A 22 -9.14 35.09 17.53
N LYS A 23 -9.51 34.68 16.32
CA LYS A 23 -9.94 33.33 16.05
C LYS A 23 -8.82 32.45 16.62
N THR A 24 -9.07 31.88 17.77
CA THR A 24 -8.13 30.95 18.36
C THR A 24 -7.97 29.80 17.37
N THR A 25 -6.79 29.27 17.29
CA THR A 25 -6.47 28.09 16.42
C THR A 25 -7.42 26.93 16.66
N HIS A 26 -8.20 26.97 17.72
CA HIS A 26 -9.28 26.05 18.05
C HIS A 26 -10.46 26.09 17.06
N ASP A 27 -10.76 27.27 16.49
CA ASP A 27 -11.87 27.43 15.55
C ASP A 27 -11.52 26.98 14.12
N VAL A 28 -10.23 26.77 13.83
CA VAL A 28 -9.75 26.40 12.49
C VAL A 28 -9.59 24.87 12.36
N SER A 29 -9.61 24.14 13.44
CA SER A 29 -9.39 22.69 13.43
C SER A 29 -10.49 21.96 14.19
N LYS A 30 -11.05 20.95 13.56
CA LYS A 30 -12.02 20.03 14.14
C LYS A 30 -11.48 19.32 15.41
N TYR A 31 -10.14 19.32 15.59
CA TYR A 31 -9.48 18.62 16.69
C TYR A 31 -8.48 19.54 17.39
N PRO A 32 -8.42 19.56 18.75
CA PRO A 32 -7.44 20.31 19.52
C PRO A 32 -6.00 19.88 19.17
N LEU A 33 -5.04 20.78 19.43
CA LEU A 33 -3.63 20.55 19.07
C LEU A 33 -3.06 19.24 19.64
N GLY A 34 -3.48 18.85 20.83
CA GLY A 34 -3.06 17.59 21.46
C GLY A 34 -3.55 16.34 20.72
N GLU A 35 -4.66 16.44 20.01
CA GLU A 35 -5.22 15.31 19.24
C GLU A 35 -4.72 15.24 17.79
N ARG A 36 -3.90 16.19 17.35
CA ARG A 36 -3.29 16.21 16.01
C ARG A 36 -1.92 15.54 15.95
N GLY A 37 -1.38 15.14 17.06
CA GLY A 37 -0.10 14.44 17.11
C GLY A 37 -0.13 13.09 16.40
N VAL A 38 0.97 12.74 15.75
CA VAL A 38 1.11 11.47 14.98
C VAL A 38 0.95 10.23 15.87
N TYR A 39 1.13 10.42 17.19
CA TYR A 39 1.09 9.34 18.21
C TYR A 39 -0.18 9.37 19.06
N THR A 40 -1.19 10.15 18.68
CA THR A 40 -2.47 10.11 19.40
C THR A 40 -3.20 8.80 19.12
N GLU A 41 -4.05 8.39 20.06
CA GLU A 41 -4.87 7.16 19.91
C GLU A 41 -5.68 7.19 18.61
N ARG A 42 -6.24 8.35 18.26
CA ARG A 42 -6.97 8.53 16.99
C ARG A 42 -6.07 8.33 15.77
N ALA A 43 -4.90 8.97 15.72
CA ALA A 43 -3.97 8.82 14.60
C ALA A 43 -3.44 7.38 14.51
N THR A 44 -3.28 6.73 15.65
CA THR A 44 -2.92 5.32 15.71
C THR A 44 -4.05 4.44 15.20
N ALA A 45 -5.29 4.65 15.65
CA ALA A 45 -6.46 3.91 15.20
C ALA A 45 -6.69 4.03 13.68
N GLU A 46 -6.50 5.22 13.12
CA GLU A 46 -6.59 5.43 11.66
C GLU A 46 -5.49 4.66 10.89
N ARG A 47 -4.27 4.60 11.43
CA ARG A 47 -3.18 3.87 10.78
C ARG A 47 -3.31 2.36 10.86
N ILE A 48 -3.87 1.84 11.94
CA ILE A 48 -4.11 0.40 12.15
C ILE A 48 -5.51 -0.03 11.73
N LYS A 49 -6.30 0.88 11.17
CA LYS A 49 -7.62 0.56 10.65
C LYS A 49 -7.51 -0.57 9.65
N ALA A 50 -8.30 -1.61 9.84
CA ALA A 50 -8.32 -2.74 8.94
C ALA A 50 -8.60 -2.28 7.51
N VAL A 51 -7.72 -2.62 6.58
CA VAL A 51 -7.83 -2.25 5.14
C VAL A 51 -8.92 -3.08 4.45
N GLY A 52 -9.43 -4.12 5.10
CA GLY A 52 -10.46 -4.99 4.57
C GLY A 52 -11.42 -5.48 5.66
N LYS A 53 -12.53 -6.04 5.23
CA LYS A 53 -13.48 -6.74 6.10
C LYS A 53 -13.15 -8.22 6.11
N VAL A 54 -13.07 -8.81 7.28
CA VAL A 54 -12.98 -10.26 7.43
C VAL A 54 -14.37 -10.84 7.21
N CYS A 55 -14.47 -11.73 6.24
CA CYS A 55 -15.70 -12.47 5.96
C CYS A 55 -15.68 -13.79 6.71
N VAL A 56 -16.74 -14.09 7.43
CA VAL A 56 -16.93 -15.39 8.07
C VAL A 56 -17.62 -16.31 7.06
N GLU A 57 -17.12 -17.53 6.94
CA GLU A 57 -17.68 -18.55 6.05
C GLU A 57 -19.19 -18.71 6.30
N GLY A 58 -20.00 -18.61 5.24
CA GLY A 58 -21.45 -18.69 5.33
C GLY A 58 -22.21 -17.36 5.49
N LYS A 59 -21.53 -16.20 5.49
CA LYS A 59 -22.18 -14.88 5.48
C LYS A 59 -21.82 -14.11 4.20
N GLU A 60 -22.82 -13.53 3.55
CA GLU A 60 -22.59 -12.64 2.41
C GLU A 60 -21.88 -11.35 2.88
N CYS A 61 -20.76 -11.05 2.24
CA CYS A 61 -20.00 -9.84 2.52
C CYS A 61 -20.40 -8.74 1.54
N GLU A 62 -21.28 -7.85 1.95
CA GLU A 62 -21.62 -6.67 1.16
C GLU A 62 -20.41 -5.73 1.04
N GLY A 63 -20.04 -5.40 -0.18
CA GLY A 63 -19.09 -4.33 -0.50
C GLY A 63 -17.62 -4.71 -0.59
N VAL A 64 -17.26 -5.98 -0.68
CA VAL A 64 -15.90 -6.38 -1.12
C VAL A 64 -15.92 -6.50 -2.65
N ALA A 65 -15.48 -5.44 -3.34
CA ALA A 65 -14.91 -5.65 -4.66
C ALA A 65 -13.80 -6.69 -4.47
N ALA A 66 -13.90 -7.82 -5.15
CA ALA A 66 -12.96 -8.91 -5.05
C ALA A 66 -11.55 -8.39 -5.37
N ALA A 67 -10.81 -7.97 -4.33
CA ALA A 67 -9.37 -8.01 -4.37
C ALA A 67 -9.06 -9.48 -4.63
N ALA A 68 -8.38 -9.76 -5.76
CA ALA A 68 -8.10 -11.09 -6.23
C ALA A 68 -7.67 -11.97 -5.05
N ALA A 69 -8.60 -12.78 -4.57
CA ALA A 69 -8.33 -13.73 -3.52
C ALA A 69 -7.20 -14.62 -4.04
N ALA A 70 -6.13 -14.71 -3.26
CA ALA A 70 -5.19 -15.79 -3.48
C ALA A 70 -6.04 -17.07 -3.50
N PRO A 71 -6.07 -17.85 -4.59
CA PRO A 71 -6.92 -19.00 -4.67
C PRO A 71 -6.56 -19.96 -3.55
N ALA A 72 -7.57 -20.27 -2.74
CA ALA A 72 -7.48 -21.35 -1.78
C ALA A 72 -7.02 -22.62 -2.52
N ALA A 73 -6.19 -23.42 -1.88
CA ALA A 73 -5.76 -24.71 -2.40
C ALA A 73 -7.01 -25.53 -2.78
N GLY A 74 -7.31 -25.63 -4.11
CA GLY A 74 -8.50 -26.32 -4.62
C GLY A 74 -9.23 -25.59 -5.75
N GLY A 75 -8.89 -24.32 -6.05
CA GLY A 75 -9.41 -23.59 -7.21
C GLY A 75 -8.75 -24.04 -8.53
N ALA A 76 -9.37 -23.69 -9.68
CA ALA A 76 -8.77 -23.93 -10.98
C ALA A 76 -7.35 -23.36 -11.04
N PRO A 77 -6.38 -24.05 -11.70
CA PRO A 77 -4.99 -23.60 -11.79
C PRO A 77 -4.93 -22.18 -12.38
N ARG A 78 -4.14 -21.35 -11.74
CA ARG A 78 -3.91 -19.96 -12.18
C ARG A 78 -3.11 -19.99 -13.49
N SER A 79 -3.37 -19.00 -14.35
CA SER A 79 -2.56 -18.83 -15.56
C SER A 79 -1.12 -18.45 -15.22
N GLY A 80 -0.18 -18.79 -16.09
CA GLY A 80 1.24 -18.43 -15.92
C GLY A 80 1.46 -16.92 -15.78
N GLU A 81 0.67 -16.10 -16.48
CA GLU A 81 0.66 -14.65 -16.35
C GLU A 81 0.20 -14.19 -14.96
N ALA A 82 -0.88 -14.76 -14.44
CA ALA A 82 -1.39 -14.41 -13.13
C ALA A 82 -0.37 -14.74 -12.03
N VAL A 83 0.27 -15.91 -12.11
CA VAL A 83 1.34 -16.31 -11.18
C VAL A 83 2.57 -15.40 -11.32
N TYR A 84 2.97 -15.08 -12.55
CA TYR A 84 4.08 -14.16 -12.82
C TYR A 84 3.83 -12.80 -12.17
N ASN A 85 2.67 -12.20 -12.42
CA ASN A 85 2.32 -10.88 -11.88
C ASN A 85 2.27 -10.88 -10.34
N ALA A 86 1.80 -11.96 -9.74
CA ALA A 86 1.67 -12.06 -8.29
C ALA A 86 2.99 -12.28 -7.55
N SER A 87 3.94 -13.04 -8.14
CA SER A 87 5.10 -13.51 -7.37
C SER A 87 6.45 -13.32 -8.07
N CYS A 88 6.49 -13.21 -9.40
CA CYS A 88 7.73 -13.21 -10.17
C CYS A 88 8.15 -11.82 -10.68
N ALA A 89 7.16 -10.96 -10.94
CA ALA A 89 7.37 -9.65 -11.59
C ALA A 89 8.29 -8.72 -10.78
N GLY A 90 8.31 -8.82 -9.45
CA GLY A 90 9.19 -8.00 -8.61
C GLY A 90 10.66 -8.09 -9.01
N CYS A 91 11.15 -9.29 -9.31
CA CYS A 91 12.52 -9.51 -9.78
C CYS A 91 12.62 -9.55 -11.30
N HIS A 92 11.77 -10.33 -11.97
CA HIS A 92 11.85 -10.54 -13.42
C HIS A 92 11.25 -9.39 -14.26
N GLY A 93 10.58 -8.44 -13.65
CA GLY A 93 10.17 -7.18 -14.30
C GLY A 93 11.27 -6.13 -14.26
N THR A 94 12.03 -6.08 -13.17
CA THR A 94 13.05 -5.04 -12.94
C THR A 94 14.48 -5.50 -13.25
N GLY A 95 14.75 -6.80 -13.23
CA GLY A 95 16.10 -7.37 -13.32
C GLY A 95 16.84 -7.42 -11.98
N ALA A 96 16.13 -7.31 -10.86
CA ALA A 96 16.72 -7.35 -9.54
C ALA A 96 17.54 -8.63 -9.32
N ALA A 97 18.66 -8.50 -8.61
CA ALA A 97 19.58 -9.59 -8.31
C ALA A 97 20.08 -10.39 -9.55
N GLY A 98 20.10 -9.74 -10.73
CA GLY A 98 20.51 -10.39 -11.98
C GLY A 98 19.44 -11.30 -12.59
N ALA A 99 18.18 -11.15 -12.20
CA ALA A 99 17.08 -11.91 -12.78
C ALA A 99 16.90 -11.53 -14.27
N PRO A 100 16.77 -12.50 -15.19
CA PRO A 100 16.47 -12.20 -16.58
C PRO A 100 15.06 -11.60 -16.68
N LYS A 101 14.96 -10.45 -17.35
CA LYS A 101 13.68 -9.74 -17.47
C LYS A 101 12.71 -10.47 -18.39
N HIS A 102 11.43 -10.35 -18.12
CA HIS A 102 10.39 -10.80 -19.04
C HIS A 102 10.55 -10.14 -20.42
N GLY A 103 10.52 -10.91 -21.49
CA GLY A 103 10.70 -10.44 -22.86
C GLY A 103 12.15 -10.17 -23.28
N ASP A 104 13.15 -10.30 -22.40
CA ASP A 104 14.57 -10.15 -22.76
C ASP A 104 15.11 -11.43 -23.39
N LYS A 105 14.97 -11.52 -24.69
CA LYS A 105 15.42 -12.69 -25.47
C LYS A 105 16.93 -12.93 -25.38
N ALA A 106 17.73 -11.88 -25.18
CA ALA A 106 19.17 -12.03 -25.04
C ALA A 106 19.54 -12.71 -23.73
N ALA A 107 18.87 -12.31 -22.63
CA ALA A 107 19.07 -12.93 -21.34
C ALA A 107 18.46 -14.34 -21.25
N TRP A 108 17.34 -14.59 -21.92
CA TRP A 108 16.67 -15.91 -21.91
C TRP A 108 17.30 -16.93 -22.85
N GLY A 109 17.85 -16.51 -24.00
CA GLY A 109 18.42 -17.40 -25.02
C GLY A 109 19.37 -18.47 -24.47
N PRO A 110 20.44 -18.08 -23.76
CA PRO A 110 21.40 -19.06 -23.19
C PRO A 110 20.75 -19.97 -22.12
N ARG A 111 19.67 -19.51 -21.47
CA ARG A 111 18.95 -20.31 -20.47
C ARG A 111 18.02 -21.30 -21.14
N LEU A 112 17.29 -20.87 -22.15
CA LEU A 112 16.41 -21.74 -22.95
C LEU A 112 17.20 -22.84 -23.70
N ALA A 113 18.44 -22.56 -24.12
CA ALA A 113 19.32 -23.55 -24.73
C ALA A 113 19.60 -24.76 -23.82
N LYS A 114 19.48 -24.60 -22.49
CA LYS A 114 19.62 -25.69 -21.51
C LYS A 114 18.35 -26.56 -21.41
N GLY A 115 17.30 -26.19 -22.12
CA GLY A 115 16.01 -26.86 -22.14
C GLY A 115 15.05 -26.43 -21.02
N LYS A 116 13.78 -26.44 -21.32
CA LYS A 116 12.70 -26.10 -20.37
C LYS A 116 12.72 -26.90 -19.07
N PRO A 117 12.98 -28.24 -19.07
CA PRO A 117 13.06 -29.00 -17.84
C PRO A 117 14.06 -28.46 -16.83
N THR A 118 15.20 -27.92 -17.31
CA THR A 118 16.22 -27.29 -16.46
C THR A 118 15.68 -25.99 -15.83
N LEU A 119 14.95 -25.17 -16.61
CA LEU A 119 14.33 -23.94 -16.11
C LEU A 119 13.26 -24.25 -15.06
N TYR A 120 12.41 -25.23 -15.31
CA TYR A 120 11.40 -25.68 -14.34
C TYR A 120 12.05 -26.13 -13.03
N LYS A 121 13.09 -26.96 -13.11
CA LYS A 121 13.84 -27.39 -11.94
C LYS A 121 14.39 -26.19 -11.17
N HIS A 122 15.03 -25.25 -11.83
CA HIS A 122 15.58 -24.05 -11.19
C HIS A 122 14.49 -23.21 -10.51
N ALA A 123 13.34 -23.06 -11.16
CA ALA A 123 12.23 -22.32 -10.58
C ALA A 123 11.61 -23.01 -9.36
N LEU A 124 11.52 -24.34 -9.38
CA LEU A 124 10.94 -25.13 -8.28
C LEU A 124 11.88 -25.22 -7.08
N THR A 125 13.18 -25.43 -7.31
CA THR A 125 14.15 -25.66 -6.24
C THR A 125 14.93 -24.41 -5.84
N GLY A 126 14.83 -23.33 -6.62
CA GLY A 126 15.64 -22.13 -6.50
C GLY A 126 16.95 -22.24 -7.31
N PHE A 127 17.52 -21.09 -7.66
CA PHE A 127 18.77 -21.01 -8.42
C PHE A 127 19.50 -19.68 -8.14
N ASN A 128 20.72 -19.75 -7.58
CA ASN A 128 21.47 -18.57 -7.16
C ASN A 128 20.66 -17.69 -6.20
N ALA A 129 20.37 -16.43 -6.59
CA ALA A 129 19.57 -15.49 -5.82
C ALA A 129 18.06 -15.73 -5.94
N MET A 130 17.62 -16.61 -6.83
CA MET A 130 16.21 -16.94 -6.98
C MET A 130 15.77 -17.94 -5.91
N PRO A 131 14.81 -17.59 -5.05
CA PRO A 131 14.31 -18.52 -4.04
C PRO A 131 13.43 -19.62 -4.67
N PRO A 132 13.24 -20.76 -3.97
CA PRO A 132 12.34 -21.82 -4.43
C PRO A 132 10.94 -21.27 -4.74
N LYS A 133 10.36 -21.70 -5.86
CA LYS A 133 9.04 -21.28 -6.37
C LYS A 133 8.87 -19.76 -6.53
N GLY A 134 9.97 -18.97 -6.54
CA GLY A 134 9.87 -17.52 -6.57
C GLY A 134 9.11 -16.95 -5.38
N MET A 135 9.17 -17.59 -4.21
CA MET A 135 8.42 -17.28 -2.99
C MET A 135 6.91 -17.57 -3.05
N CYS A 136 6.38 -18.14 -4.12
CA CYS A 136 5.00 -18.57 -4.19
C CYS A 136 4.81 -19.94 -3.51
N MET A 137 4.74 -19.95 -2.21
CA MET A 137 4.62 -21.22 -1.45
C MET A 137 3.27 -21.92 -1.66
N THR A 138 2.25 -21.18 -2.07
CA THR A 138 0.91 -21.70 -2.34
C THR A 138 0.70 -22.13 -3.80
N CYS A 139 1.69 -21.90 -4.67
CA CYS A 139 1.61 -22.29 -6.07
C CYS A 139 1.88 -23.80 -6.24
N SER A 140 1.07 -24.45 -7.06
CA SER A 140 1.38 -25.80 -7.54
C SER A 140 2.59 -25.79 -8.46
N ASP A 141 3.21 -26.94 -8.64
CA ASP A 141 4.36 -27.06 -9.55
C ASP A 141 3.99 -26.75 -10.99
N ASP A 142 2.77 -27.07 -11.41
CA ASP A 142 2.30 -26.78 -12.76
C ASP A 142 2.02 -25.30 -12.98
N GLU A 143 1.53 -24.60 -11.97
CA GLU A 143 1.41 -23.13 -12.00
C GLU A 143 2.78 -22.45 -12.11
N ILE A 144 3.79 -22.95 -11.39
CA ILE A 144 5.17 -22.46 -11.52
C ILE A 144 5.72 -22.73 -12.94
N LYS A 145 5.50 -23.92 -13.50
CA LYS A 145 5.92 -24.20 -14.88
C LYS A 145 5.23 -23.27 -15.90
N ALA A 146 3.94 -23.02 -15.73
CA ALA A 146 3.20 -22.09 -16.57
C ALA A 146 3.76 -20.65 -16.45
N ALA A 147 4.15 -20.21 -15.25
CA ALA A 147 4.79 -18.92 -15.05
C ALA A 147 6.19 -18.85 -15.69
N VAL A 148 6.98 -19.92 -15.64
CA VAL A 148 8.27 -20.02 -16.35
C VAL A 148 8.07 -19.92 -17.86
N ASP A 149 7.05 -20.57 -18.42
CA ASP A 149 6.71 -20.49 -19.83
C ASP A 149 6.28 -19.07 -20.24
N TYR A 150 5.63 -18.35 -19.33
CA TYR A 150 5.22 -16.96 -19.56
C TYR A 150 6.43 -16.00 -19.53
N VAL A 151 7.25 -16.06 -18.50
CA VAL A 151 8.36 -15.12 -18.28
C VAL A 151 9.50 -15.28 -19.29
N SER A 152 9.68 -16.48 -19.84
CA SER A 152 10.76 -16.81 -20.77
C SER A 152 10.42 -16.64 -22.26
N LYS A 153 9.29 -16.02 -22.58
CA LYS A 153 8.86 -15.73 -23.97
C LYS A 153 9.65 -14.61 -24.62
#